data_98e0f8eb8043a7c63c4d72008fb2736c
#
_entry.id   98e0f8eb8043a7c63c4d72008fb2736c
#
_cell.length_a   1.000
_cell.length_b   1.000
_cell.length_c   1.000
_cell.angle_alpha   90.00
_cell.angle_beta   90.00
_cell.angle_gamma   90.00
#
_symmetry.space_group_name_H-M   'P 1'
#
loop_
_entity.id
_entity.type
_entity.pdbx_description
1 polymer ?
#
loop_
_entity_poly.entity_id
_entity_poly.type
_entity_poly.pdbx_seq_one_letter_code
_entity_poly.pdbx_strand_id
1 'polypeptide(L)' 'MKSEIGTGDTIVGVLGAIGVIVLIVLFVYVVRNVLMKKEGE' A
#
# COMPACT_ATOMS: atom_id res chain seq x y z
N MET A 1 21.26 -18.40 -6.67
CA MET A 1 20.86 -17.60 -6.62
C MET A 1 19.92 -17.36 -5.68
N LYS A 2 18.96 -17.79 -5.62
CA LYS A 2 18.12 -17.59 -4.74
C LYS A 2 18.52 -18.02 -3.44
N SER A 3 19.35 -18.82 -3.24
CA SER A 3 19.70 -19.30 -1.95
C SER A 3 20.29 -18.19 -1.12
N GLU A 4 20.82 -17.19 -1.75
CA GLU A 4 21.44 -16.14 -1.03
C GLU A 4 20.38 -15.32 -0.35
N ILE A 5 19.23 -15.22 -0.90
CA ILE A 5 18.18 -14.44 -0.31
C ILE A 5 17.57 -15.18 0.82
N GLY A 6 17.66 -14.69 2.01
CA GLY A 6 17.12 -15.36 3.15
C GLY A 6 15.63 -15.23 3.22
N THR A 7 15.01 -16.12 4.00
CA THR A 7 13.58 -16.08 4.18
C THR A 7 13.16 -14.76 4.79
N GLY A 8 13.95 -14.22 5.68
CA GLY A 8 13.61 -12.95 6.30
C GLY A 8 13.52 -11.83 5.28
N ASP A 9 14.42 -11.86 4.31
CA ASP A 9 14.46 -10.82 3.32
C ASP A 9 13.20 -10.88 2.46
N THR A 10 12.74 -12.07 2.14
CA THR A 10 11.54 -12.25 1.35
C THR A 10 10.33 -11.75 2.12
N ILE A 11 10.26 -12.06 3.40
CA ILE A 11 9.15 -11.66 4.22
C ILE A 11 9.08 -10.14 4.32
N VAL A 12 10.23 -9.50 4.50
CA VAL A 12 10.28 -8.05 4.60
C VAL A 12 9.80 -7.43 3.30
N GLY A 13 10.21 -8.00 2.18
CA GLY A 13 9.79 -7.48 0.89
C GLY A 13 8.30 -7.59 0.69
N VAL A 14 7.72 -8.72 1.08
CA VAL A 14 6.30 -8.93 0.92
C VAL A 14 5.52 -7.99 1.83
N LEU A 15 5.97 -7.83 3.07
CA LEU A 15 5.31 -6.95 3.99
C LEU A 15 5.36 -5.51 3.49
N GLY A 16 6.50 -5.11 2.95
CA GLY A 16 6.65 -3.77 2.42
C GLY A 16 5.74 -3.53 1.24
N ALA A 17 5.63 -4.52 0.36
CA ALA A 17 4.79 -4.38 -0.82
C ALA A 17 3.33 -4.25 -0.41
N ILE A 18 2.91 -5.06 0.55
CA ILE A 18 1.53 -5.02 1.01
C ILE A 18 1.25 -3.66 1.64
N GLY A 19 2.20 -3.16 2.43
CA GLY A 19 2.04 -1.87 3.08
C GLY A 19 1.88 -0.74 2.08
N VAL A 20 2.68 -0.77 1.03
CA VAL A 20 2.63 0.27 0.02
C VAL A 20 1.28 0.24 -0.69
N ILE A 21 0.80 -0.96 -1.03
CA ILE A 21 -0.47 -1.09 -1.71
C ILE A 21 -1.60 -0.55 -0.84
N VAL A 22 -1.57 -0.87 0.45
CA VAL A 22 -2.59 -0.40 1.37
C VAL A 22 -2.58 1.12 1.45
N LEU A 23 -1.37 1.70 1.51
CA LEU A 23 -1.25 3.14 1.59
C LEU A 23 -1.82 3.81 0.34
N ILE A 24 -1.54 3.26 -0.82
CA ILE A 24 -2.03 3.82 -2.06
C ILE A 24 -3.55 3.78 -2.09
N VAL A 25 -4.12 2.65 -1.69
CA VAL A 25 -5.56 2.49 -1.69
C VAL A 25 -6.20 3.49 -0.73
N LEU A 26 -5.64 3.61 0.46
CA LEU A 26 -6.18 4.55 1.44
C LEU A 26 -6.07 5.98 0.94
N PHE A 27 -4.95 6.31 0.33
CA PHE A 27 -4.73 7.65 -0.15
C PHE A 27 -5.77 7.99 -1.23
N VAL A 28 -5.96 7.10 -2.17
CA VAL A 28 -6.92 7.32 -3.23
C VAL A 28 -8.34 7.43 -2.66
N TYR A 29 -8.63 6.56 -1.69
CA TYR A 29 -9.95 6.57 -1.08
C TYR A 29 -10.23 7.93 -0.41
N VAL A 30 -9.28 8.41 0.36
CA VAL A 30 -9.45 9.67 1.06
C VAL A 30 -9.59 10.83 0.08
N VAL A 31 -8.75 10.85 -0.94
CA VAL A 31 -8.80 11.91 -1.92
C VAL A 31 -10.15 11.94 -2.61
N ARG A 32 -10.64 10.78 -3.03
CA ARG A 32 -11.91 10.73 -3.72
C ARG A 32 -13.05 11.12 -2.78
N ASN A 33 -12.94 10.70 -1.54
CA ASN A 33 -13.99 11.00 -0.59
C ASN A 33 -14.08 12.51 -0.37
N VAL A 34 -12.95 13.16 -0.31
CA VAL A 34 -12.94 14.61 -0.11
C VAL A 34 -13.51 15.31 -1.34
N LEU A 35 -13.13 14.87 -2.52
CA LEU A 35 -13.60 15.50 -3.73
C LEU A 35 -15.10 15.35 -3.87
N MET A 36 -15.61 14.19 -3.57
CA MET A 36 -17.03 14.00 -3.68
C MET A 36 -17.78 14.68 -2.59
N LYS A 37 -17.19 14.71 -1.42
CA LYS A 37 -17.85 15.33 -0.35
C LYS A 37 -18.08 16.80 -0.59
N LYS A 38 -17.18 17.49 -1.20
CA LYS A 38 -17.33 18.85 -1.40
C LYS A 38 -18.57 19.14 -2.21
N GLU A 39 -18.92 18.26 -3.06
CA GLU A 39 -20.09 18.46 -3.79
C GLU A 39 -21.26 18.24 -2.94
N GLY A 40 -21.24 17.23 -2.16
CA GLY A 40 -22.34 16.89 -1.35
C GLY A 40 -22.67 17.88 -0.33
N GLU A 41 -21.83 18.52 0.11
CA GLU A 41 -22.05 19.36 1.09
C GLU A 41 -22.67 20.15 1.03
#